data_a1c26f1f3cd46e9975c912c1240d1fda
#
_entry.id   a1c26f1f3cd46e9975c912c1240d1fda
#
_cell.length_a   1.000
_cell.length_b   1.000
_cell.length_c   1.000
_cell.angle_alpha   90.00
_cell.angle_beta   90.00
_cell.angle_gamma   90.00
#
_symmetry.space_group_name_H-M   'P 1'
#
loop_
_entity.id
_entity.type
_entity.pdbx_description
1 polymer ?
#
loop_
_entity_poly.entity_id
_entity_poly.type
_entity_poly.pdbx_seq_one_letter_code
_entity_poly.pdbx_strand_id
1 'polypeptide(L)'
;LWDQSVAGNPPENYVSGTEYTKEEIDEALALGETEGRRLVPSGDFSGHGTAVLGIAAGNGRASEGVKRGVAYRSDLLVVKMGNPRENSFPRTTELMEGIDYLIRQAVKMRKPIVINVSFGNNYGSHRGDSLLENYIDTVAAMGRTVIVTGTGNNGSQPWHAGGILQQGKTEEIQLA
;
A
#
# COMPACT_ATOMS: atom_id res chain seq x y z
N LEU A 1 -1.03 -12.85 -2.24
CA LEU A 1 -1.55 -11.62 -2.83
C LEU A 1 -3.05 -11.50 -2.53
N TRP A 2 -3.48 -10.38 -2.01
CA TRP A 2 -4.90 -10.01 -1.97
C TRP A 2 -5.16 -8.86 -2.93
N ASP A 3 -5.97 -9.09 -3.95
CA ASP A 3 -6.44 -8.05 -4.88
C ASP A 3 -7.87 -7.65 -4.52
N GLN A 4 -8.05 -6.47 -3.93
CA GLN A 4 -9.36 -5.96 -3.51
C GLN A 4 -10.25 -5.57 -4.70
N SER A 5 -9.68 -5.43 -5.91
CA SER A 5 -10.41 -5.02 -7.11
C SER A 5 -10.99 -6.18 -7.93
N VAL A 6 -10.55 -7.40 -7.67
CA VAL A 6 -11.00 -8.61 -8.38
C VAL A 6 -12.05 -9.34 -7.56
N ALA A 7 -13.28 -9.38 -8.07
CA ALA A 7 -14.35 -10.13 -7.42
C ALA A 7 -14.09 -11.65 -7.49
N GLY A 8 -14.22 -12.34 -6.36
CA GLY A 8 -13.99 -13.79 -6.29
C GLY A 8 -13.95 -14.28 -4.85
N ASN A 9 -12.89 -14.95 -4.47
CA ASN A 9 -12.72 -15.57 -3.15
C ASN A 9 -11.94 -14.64 -2.21
N PRO A 10 -12.61 -13.85 -1.37
CA PRO A 10 -11.92 -12.98 -0.42
C PRO A 10 -11.16 -13.79 0.65
N PRO A 11 -10.13 -13.21 1.27
CA PRO A 11 -9.49 -13.83 2.42
C PRO A 11 -10.48 -14.03 3.57
N GLU A 12 -10.18 -14.96 4.46
CA GLU A 12 -10.97 -15.21 5.66
C GLU A 12 -11.18 -13.93 6.49
N ASN A 13 -12.42 -13.65 6.86
CA ASN A 13 -12.90 -12.45 7.58
C ASN A 13 -13.00 -11.18 6.75
N TYR A 14 -12.84 -11.22 5.43
CA TYR A 14 -13.07 -10.10 4.52
C TYR A 14 -14.20 -10.41 3.55
N VAL A 15 -14.83 -9.37 3.00
CA VAL A 15 -16.05 -9.51 2.18
C VAL A 15 -15.83 -9.18 0.71
N SER A 16 -14.64 -8.74 0.34
CA SER A 16 -14.34 -8.29 -1.03
C SER A 16 -12.95 -8.70 -1.49
N GLY A 17 -12.76 -8.68 -2.81
CA GLY A 17 -11.49 -9.01 -3.42
C GLY A 17 -11.30 -10.51 -3.63
N THR A 18 -10.09 -10.87 -4.03
CA THR A 18 -9.66 -12.27 -4.19
C THR A 18 -8.26 -12.44 -3.60
N GLU A 19 -8.10 -13.45 -2.77
CA GLU A 19 -6.79 -13.88 -2.28
C GLU A 19 -6.20 -14.92 -3.25
N TYR A 20 -4.94 -14.75 -3.60
CA TYR A 20 -4.16 -15.70 -4.37
C TYR A 20 -3.01 -16.21 -3.51
N THR A 21 -2.92 -17.52 -3.39
CA THR A 21 -1.85 -18.21 -2.65
C THR A 21 -0.53 -18.18 -3.43
N LYS A 22 0.54 -18.57 -2.76
CA LYS A 22 1.83 -18.72 -3.42
C LYS A 22 1.77 -19.78 -4.53
N GLU A 23 1.09 -20.89 -4.26
CA GLU A 23 0.95 -22.02 -5.17
C GLU A 23 0.22 -21.60 -6.45
N GLU A 24 -0.89 -20.87 -6.34
CA GLU A 24 -1.64 -20.35 -7.50
C GLU A 24 -0.82 -19.34 -8.32
N ILE A 25 -0.03 -18.50 -7.64
CA ILE A 25 0.86 -17.55 -8.33
C ILE A 25 1.99 -18.30 -9.05
N ASP A 26 2.62 -19.28 -8.42
CA ASP A 26 3.68 -20.07 -9.02
C ASP A 26 3.14 -20.86 -10.23
N GLU A 27 1.94 -21.43 -10.15
CA GLU A 27 1.27 -22.10 -11.27
C GLU A 27 0.99 -21.12 -12.40
N ALA A 28 0.43 -19.96 -12.11
CA ALA A 28 0.18 -18.90 -13.10
C ALA A 28 1.46 -18.47 -13.83
N LEU A 29 2.56 -18.34 -13.10
CA LEU A 29 3.85 -18.01 -13.69
C LEU A 29 4.40 -19.12 -14.59
N ALA A 30 4.15 -20.38 -14.26
CA ALA A 30 4.55 -21.53 -15.05
C ALA A 30 3.74 -21.68 -16.36
N LEU A 31 2.47 -21.30 -16.33
CA LEU A 31 1.57 -21.33 -17.49
C LEU A 31 1.87 -20.23 -18.52
N GLY A 32 2.65 -19.23 -18.16
CA GLY A 32 2.94 -18.09 -19.01
C GLY A 32 1.85 -17.01 -19.00
N GLU A 33 2.05 -15.96 -19.79
CA GLU A 33 1.27 -14.73 -19.63
C GLU A 33 -0.25 -14.92 -19.88
N THR A 34 -0.61 -15.60 -20.97
CA THR A 34 -2.03 -15.70 -21.35
C THR A 34 -2.83 -16.59 -20.40
N GLU A 35 -2.37 -17.81 -20.18
CA GLU A 35 -3.07 -18.76 -19.31
C GLU A 35 -2.90 -18.40 -17.83
N GLY A 36 -1.72 -17.92 -17.46
CA GLY A 36 -1.48 -17.45 -16.10
C GLY A 36 -2.38 -16.28 -15.69
N ARG A 37 -2.69 -15.35 -16.60
CA ARG A 37 -3.65 -14.27 -16.36
C ARG A 37 -5.11 -14.73 -16.23
N ARG A 38 -5.44 -15.92 -16.72
CA ARG A 38 -6.76 -16.52 -16.47
C ARG A 38 -6.87 -17.06 -15.05
N LEU A 39 -5.78 -17.63 -14.54
CA LEU A 39 -5.73 -18.16 -13.18
C LEU A 39 -5.59 -17.04 -12.15
N VAL A 40 -4.68 -16.08 -12.39
CA VAL A 40 -4.45 -14.91 -11.53
C VAL A 40 -4.65 -13.63 -12.36
N PRO A 41 -5.90 -13.15 -12.49
CA PRO A 41 -6.22 -11.97 -13.31
C PRO A 41 -5.81 -10.63 -12.68
N SER A 42 -5.09 -10.65 -11.58
CA SER A 42 -4.54 -9.46 -10.95
C SER A 42 -3.47 -8.80 -11.82
N GLY A 43 -3.53 -7.49 -11.97
CA GLY A 43 -2.57 -6.74 -12.79
C GLY A 43 -2.30 -5.34 -12.23
N ASP A 44 -1.08 -4.85 -12.40
CA ASP A 44 -0.70 -3.48 -12.05
C ASP A 44 -0.74 -2.61 -13.31
N PHE A 45 -1.79 -1.82 -13.46
CA PHE A 45 -1.99 -0.95 -14.63
C PHE A 45 -1.16 0.33 -14.58
N SER A 46 -0.77 0.78 -13.38
CA SER A 46 0.03 1.99 -13.22
C SER A 46 1.53 1.73 -13.23
N GLY A 47 1.94 0.50 -12.90
CA GLY A 47 3.33 0.11 -12.72
C GLY A 47 3.97 0.63 -11.41
N HIS A 48 3.29 1.50 -10.67
CA HIS A 48 3.82 2.12 -9.45
C HIS A 48 4.07 1.07 -8.35
N GLY A 49 3.09 0.22 -8.06
CA GLY A 49 3.21 -0.82 -7.05
C GLY A 49 4.32 -1.82 -7.38
N THR A 50 4.42 -2.22 -8.65
CA THR A 50 5.48 -3.09 -9.15
C THR A 50 6.87 -2.47 -8.98
N ALA A 51 7.03 -1.18 -9.30
CA ALA A 51 8.30 -0.47 -9.15
C ALA A 51 8.70 -0.37 -7.67
N VAL A 52 7.77 0.02 -6.80
CA VAL A 52 8.00 0.11 -5.34
C VAL A 52 8.38 -1.24 -4.75
N LEU A 53 7.65 -2.31 -5.09
CA LEU A 53 7.97 -3.67 -4.63
C LEU A 53 9.33 -4.13 -5.15
N GLY A 54 9.66 -3.82 -6.39
CA GLY A 54 10.96 -4.13 -6.99
C GLY A 54 12.13 -3.48 -6.24
N ILE A 55 11.99 -2.21 -5.85
CA ILE A 55 13.00 -1.48 -5.06
C ILE A 55 13.10 -2.07 -3.65
N ALA A 56 11.97 -2.39 -3.03
CA ALA A 56 11.95 -2.93 -1.68
C ALA A 56 12.54 -4.35 -1.63
N ALA A 57 12.14 -5.25 -2.53
CA ALA A 57 12.41 -6.67 -2.38
C ALA A 57 12.61 -7.46 -3.69
N GLY A 58 12.81 -6.79 -4.82
CA GLY A 58 13.06 -7.45 -6.10
C GLY A 58 14.29 -8.34 -6.07
N ASN A 59 14.20 -9.55 -6.61
CA ASN A 59 15.28 -10.53 -6.58
C ASN A 59 16.39 -10.28 -7.64
N GLY A 60 16.20 -9.29 -8.51
CA GLY A 60 17.16 -8.91 -9.55
C GLY A 60 17.15 -9.83 -10.77
N ARG A 61 16.12 -10.67 -10.96
CA ARG A 61 16.06 -11.65 -12.08
C ARG A 61 16.30 -10.98 -13.44
N ALA A 62 15.70 -9.83 -13.71
CA ALA A 62 15.84 -9.11 -14.98
C ALA A 62 17.26 -8.52 -15.20
N SER A 63 18.12 -8.50 -14.21
CA SER A 63 19.49 -8.01 -14.25
C SER A 63 20.51 -9.07 -13.83
N GLU A 64 20.18 -10.34 -14.00
CA GLU A 64 21.03 -11.48 -13.63
C GLU A 64 21.52 -11.40 -12.16
N GLY A 65 20.70 -10.86 -11.30
CA GLY A 65 21.01 -10.70 -9.87
C GLY A 65 21.87 -9.49 -9.52
N VAL A 66 22.17 -8.61 -10.47
CA VAL A 66 22.99 -7.42 -10.23
C VAL A 66 22.18 -6.32 -9.51
N LYS A 67 20.97 -6.04 -9.99
CA LYS A 67 20.10 -5.02 -9.40
C LYS A 67 19.01 -5.70 -8.55
N ARG A 68 19.22 -5.75 -7.24
CA ARG A 68 18.30 -6.34 -6.27
C ARG A 68 17.70 -5.28 -5.37
N GLY A 69 16.50 -5.55 -4.90
CA GLY A 69 15.89 -4.78 -3.80
C GLY A 69 16.61 -5.00 -2.48
N VAL A 70 16.31 -4.17 -1.50
CA VAL A 70 16.98 -4.19 -0.19
C VAL A 70 16.71 -5.52 0.54
N ALA A 71 15.46 -5.98 0.54
CA ALA A 71 15.00 -7.18 1.24
C ALA A 71 14.72 -8.36 0.28
N TYR A 72 15.58 -8.59 -0.70
CA TYR A 72 15.38 -9.54 -1.80
C TYR A 72 15.25 -11.03 -1.39
N ARG A 73 15.44 -11.35 -0.12
CA ARG A 73 15.26 -12.70 0.46
C ARG A 73 14.07 -12.81 1.38
N SER A 74 13.28 -11.73 1.52
CA SER A 74 12.08 -11.75 2.36
C SER A 74 10.93 -12.46 1.64
N ASP A 75 10.02 -13.03 2.43
CA ASP A 75 8.71 -13.40 1.91
C ASP A 75 7.93 -12.13 1.59
N LEU A 76 7.11 -12.21 0.55
CA LEU A 76 6.37 -11.06 0.05
C LEU A 76 4.87 -11.28 0.27
N LEU A 77 4.26 -10.31 0.94
CA LEU A 77 2.82 -10.16 1.05
C LEU A 77 2.43 -8.89 0.31
N VAL A 78 1.45 -8.97 -0.56
CA VAL A 78 1.01 -7.84 -1.37
C VAL A 78 -0.49 -7.65 -1.22
N VAL A 79 -0.91 -6.43 -0.97
CA VAL A 79 -2.31 -6.00 -1.10
C VAL A 79 -2.38 -5.00 -2.25
N LYS A 80 -3.12 -5.36 -3.28
CA LYS A 80 -3.54 -4.42 -4.31
C LYS A 80 -4.87 -3.84 -3.88
N MET A 81 -4.85 -2.56 -3.54
CA MET A 81 -6.05 -1.84 -3.13
C MET A 81 -7.07 -1.79 -4.27
N GLY A 82 -8.36 -1.71 -3.90
CA GLY A 82 -9.45 -1.61 -4.86
C GLY A 82 -9.24 -0.45 -5.84
N ASN A 83 -9.80 -0.57 -7.05
CA ASN A 83 -9.73 0.51 -8.03
C ASN A 83 -10.43 1.74 -7.45
N PRO A 84 -9.80 2.93 -7.53
CA PRO A 84 -10.48 4.14 -7.19
C PRO A 84 -11.70 4.29 -8.11
N ARG A 85 -12.82 4.72 -7.56
CA ARG A 85 -13.96 5.16 -8.37
C ARG A 85 -13.51 6.37 -9.18
N GLU A 86 -14.11 6.59 -10.35
CA GLU A 86 -13.82 7.80 -11.12
C GLU A 86 -13.81 9.03 -10.20
N ASN A 87 -12.69 9.76 -10.21
CA ASN A 87 -12.43 10.94 -9.38
C ASN A 87 -12.41 10.70 -7.86
N SER A 88 -12.12 9.49 -7.38
CA SER A 88 -11.94 9.22 -5.95
C SER A 88 -10.68 8.40 -5.67
N PHE A 89 -10.08 8.65 -4.50
CA PHE A 89 -9.03 7.79 -3.96
C PHE A 89 -9.61 6.49 -3.41
N PRO A 90 -8.81 5.42 -3.28
CA PRO A 90 -9.16 4.27 -2.47
C PRO A 90 -9.60 4.72 -1.08
N ARG A 91 -10.61 4.07 -0.53
CA ARG A 91 -11.14 4.45 0.78
C ARG A 91 -10.15 4.10 1.88
N THR A 92 -10.16 4.91 2.92
CA THR A 92 -9.37 4.66 4.13
C THR A 92 -9.63 3.27 4.73
N THR A 93 -10.88 2.78 4.64
CA THR A 93 -11.27 1.44 5.09
C THR A 93 -10.55 0.34 4.31
N GLU A 94 -10.41 0.47 3.00
CA GLU A 94 -9.67 -0.48 2.15
C GLU A 94 -8.19 -0.57 2.53
N LEU A 95 -7.59 0.58 2.90
CA LEU A 95 -6.23 0.63 3.40
C LEU A 95 -6.11 -0.04 4.78
N MET A 96 -7.04 0.25 5.70
CA MET A 96 -7.04 -0.37 7.03
C MET A 96 -7.22 -1.88 6.96
N GLU A 97 -8.15 -2.37 6.12
CA GLU A 97 -8.33 -3.80 5.85
C GLU A 97 -7.08 -4.44 5.28
N GLY A 98 -6.39 -3.74 4.35
CA GLY A 98 -5.13 -4.19 3.79
C GLY A 98 -4.03 -4.35 4.83
N ILE A 99 -3.88 -3.39 5.72
CA ILE A 99 -2.91 -3.45 6.84
C ILE A 99 -3.28 -4.60 7.80
N ASP A 100 -4.56 -4.74 8.18
CA ASP A 100 -5.01 -5.82 9.05
C ASP A 100 -4.73 -7.21 8.43
N TYR A 101 -5.03 -7.38 7.15
CA TYR A 101 -4.72 -8.60 6.42
C TYR A 101 -3.23 -8.95 6.47
N LEU A 102 -2.36 -7.99 6.16
CA LEU A 102 -0.91 -8.20 6.17
C LEU A 102 -0.41 -8.61 7.56
N ILE A 103 -0.92 -7.98 8.62
CA ILE A 103 -0.55 -8.32 10.00
C ILE A 103 -1.04 -9.73 10.36
N ARG A 104 -2.28 -10.09 10.02
CA ARG A 104 -2.82 -11.44 10.26
C ARG A 104 -2.02 -12.50 9.54
N GLN A 105 -1.62 -12.26 8.30
CA GLN A 105 -0.76 -13.20 7.56
C GLN A 105 0.62 -13.34 8.23
N ALA A 106 1.24 -12.24 8.64
CA ALA A 106 2.51 -12.27 9.36
C ALA A 106 2.42 -13.06 10.68
N VAL A 107 1.33 -12.89 11.42
CA VAL A 107 1.06 -13.66 12.65
C VAL A 107 0.89 -15.14 12.33
N LYS A 108 0.11 -15.52 11.31
CA LYS A 108 -0.02 -16.92 10.86
C LYS A 108 1.35 -17.51 10.48
N MET A 109 2.21 -16.75 9.82
CA MET A 109 3.56 -17.14 9.44
C MET A 109 4.56 -17.10 10.61
N ARG A 110 4.19 -16.53 11.76
CA ARG A 110 5.07 -16.30 12.94
C ARG A 110 6.30 -15.45 12.61
N LYS A 111 6.18 -14.52 11.67
CA LYS A 111 7.27 -13.65 11.21
C LYS A 111 7.01 -12.19 11.57
N PRO A 112 8.07 -11.38 11.78
CA PRO A 112 7.92 -9.93 11.81
C PRO A 112 7.57 -9.43 10.41
N ILE A 113 6.94 -8.25 10.34
CA ILE A 113 6.55 -7.64 9.08
C ILE A 113 7.00 -6.19 9.00
N VAL A 114 7.43 -5.79 7.81
CA VAL A 114 7.60 -4.38 7.41
C VAL A 114 6.57 -4.10 6.33
N ILE A 115 5.68 -3.16 6.59
CA ILE A 115 4.62 -2.74 5.68
C ILE A 115 5.02 -1.41 5.06
N ASN A 116 5.18 -1.39 3.73
CA ASN A 116 5.39 -0.15 2.99
C ASN A 116 4.05 0.35 2.45
N VAL A 117 3.70 1.58 2.82
CA VAL A 117 2.50 2.27 2.36
C VAL A 117 2.94 3.43 1.45
N SER A 118 3.06 3.14 0.15
CA SER A 118 3.33 4.16 -0.87
C SER A 118 2.02 4.71 -1.45
N PHE A 119 1.16 5.16 -0.56
CA PHE A 119 -0.16 5.70 -0.84
C PHE A 119 -0.44 6.84 0.15
N GLY A 120 -1.11 7.86 -0.32
CA GLY A 120 -1.49 8.98 0.53
C GLY A 120 -2.32 10.02 -0.21
N ASN A 121 -2.87 10.93 0.56
CA ASN A 121 -3.57 12.11 0.09
C ASN A 121 -3.30 13.28 1.06
N ASN A 122 -3.80 14.46 0.74
CA ASN A 122 -3.66 15.66 1.59
C ASN A 122 -4.94 15.99 2.35
N TYR A 123 -5.83 15.03 2.52
CA TYR A 123 -7.07 15.22 3.28
C TYR A 123 -6.85 14.99 4.77
N GLY A 124 -7.63 15.69 5.58
CA GLY A 124 -7.64 15.53 7.03
C GLY A 124 -7.07 16.70 7.79
N SER A 125 -6.96 16.55 9.10
CA SER A 125 -6.52 17.58 10.03
C SER A 125 -5.02 17.86 10.01
N HIS A 126 -4.23 16.97 9.45
CA HIS A 126 -2.74 16.93 9.47
C HIS A 126 -2.16 16.94 10.90
N ARG A 127 -2.94 16.45 11.87
CA ARG A 127 -2.58 16.43 13.30
C ARG A 127 -2.19 15.05 13.83
N GLY A 128 -2.35 14.01 12.99
CA GLY A 128 -2.10 12.64 13.42
C GLY A 128 -3.20 12.04 14.29
N ASP A 129 -4.42 12.58 14.24
CA ASP A 129 -5.53 12.22 15.12
C ASP A 129 -6.75 11.60 14.41
N SER A 130 -6.63 11.30 13.14
CA SER A 130 -7.70 10.60 12.41
C SER A 130 -7.79 9.12 12.79
N LEU A 131 -8.89 8.47 12.40
CA LEU A 131 -9.09 7.05 12.67
C LEU A 131 -7.97 6.17 12.07
N LEU A 132 -7.53 6.48 10.86
CA LEU A 132 -6.44 5.74 10.19
C LEU A 132 -5.12 5.89 10.97
N GLU A 133 -4.76 7.09 11.36
CA GLU A 133 -3.52 7.40 12.07
C GLU A 133 -3.49 6.73 13.44
N ASN A 134 -4.58 6.84 14.20
CA ASN A 134 -4.73 6.11 15.49
C ASN A 134 -4.67 4.58 15.32
N TYR A 135 -5.22 4.05 14.22
CA TYR A 135 -5.13 2.63 13.91
C TYR A 135 -3.68 2.23 13.61
N ILE A 136 -2.97 3.00 12.79
CA ILE A 136 -1.55 2.76 12.46
C ILE A 136 -0.70 2.77 13.73
N ASP A 137 -0.88 3.75 14.61
CA ASP A 137 -0.17 3.82 15.89
C ASP A 137 -0.45 2.60 16.76
N THR A 138 -1.71 2.18 16.84
CA THR A 138 -2.12 1.00 17.61
C THR A 138 -1.42 -0.27 17.11
N VAL A 139 -1.44 -0.51 15.81
CA VAL A 139 -0.83 -1.74 15.25
C VAL A 139 0.70 -1.69 15.26
N ALA A 140 1.30 -0.52 15.11
CA ALA A 140 2.74 -0.35 15.25
C ALA A 140 3.22 -0.62 16.69
N ALA A 141 2.42 -0.25 17.68
CA ALA A 141 2.72 -0.49 19.09
C ALA A 141 2.64 -1.98 19.50
N MET A 142 1.99 -2.84 18.73
CA MET A 142 1.89 -4.29 19.04
C MET A 142 3.24 -5.02 18.98
N GLY A 143 4.28 -4.39 18.46
CA GLY A 143 5.61 -4.98 18.27
C GLY A 143 5.67 -5.94 17.06
N ARG A 144 6.89 -6.21 16.58
CA ARG A 144 7.17 -7.04 15.40
C ARG A 144 6.55 -6.53 14.07
N THR A 145 5.96 -5.33 14.09
CA THR A 145 5.37 -4.63 12.95
C THR A 145 6.05 -3.28 12.79
N VAL A 146 6.51 -2.98 11.59
CA VAL A 146 7.03 -1.66 11.21
C VAL A 146 6.20 -1.17 10.03
N ILE A 147 5.64 0.03 10.13
CA ILE A 147 4.90 0.66 9.03
C ILE A 147 5.73 1.85 8.53
N VAL A 148 5.98 1.88 7.23
CA VAL A 148 6.77 2.92 6.56
C VAL A 148 5.87 3.61 5.55
N THR A 149 5.82 4.92 5.62
CA THR A 149 5.03 5.77 4.71
C THR A 149 5.88 6.90 4.16
N GLY A 150 5.56 7.35 2.95
CA GLY A 150 6.19 8.52 2.35
C GLY A 150 5.54 9.81 2.86
N THR A 151 6.30 10.89 2.85
CA THR A 151 5.85 12.24 3.26
C THR A 151 5.11 12.99 2.16
N GLY A 152 4.92 12.37 1.00
CA GLY A 152 4.24 12.94 -0.16
C GLY A 152 5.17 13.55 -1.20
N ASN A 153 4.59 13.92 -2.35
CA ASN A 153 5.31 14.42 -3.52
C ASN A 153 4.96 15.88 -3.87
N ASN A 154 4.22 16.56 -3.00
CA ASN A 154 3.63 17.87 -3.28
C ASN A 154 4.46 19.04 -2.72
N GLY A 155 5.74 18.85 -2.42
CA GLY A 155 6.59 19.89 -1.82
C GLY A 155 6.77 21.16 -2.66
N SER A 156 6.51 21.09 -3.98
CA SER A 156 6.50 22.24 -4.88
C SER A 156 5.11 22.85 -5.11
N GLN A 157 4.08 22.28 -4.52
CA GLN A 157 2.69 22.72 -4.69
C GLN A 157 2.31 23.74 -3.61
N PRO A 158 1.48 24.74 -3.90
CA PRO A 158 1.06 25.76 -2.94
C PRO A 158 -0.07 25.26 -2.01
N TRP A 159 0.13 24.10 -1.40
CA TRP A 159 -0.88 23.43 -0.56
C TRP A 159 -0.72 23.74 0.93
N HIS A 160 0.27 24.56 1.26
CA HIS A 160 0.56 24.97 2.61
C HIS A 160 0.86 26.45 2.65
N ALA A 161 0.23 27.18 3.56
CA ALA A 161 0.53 28.56 3.87
C ALA A 161 0.91 28.67 5.33
N GLY A 162 1.98 29.39 5.62
CA GLY A 162 2.44 29.65 6.96
C GLY A 162 2.90 31.09 7.13
N GLY A 163 2.67 31.66 8.31
CA GLY A 163 3.05 33.03 8.60
C GLY A 163 2.83 33.39 10.06
N ILE A 164 3.22 34.59 10.43
CA ILE A 164 2.97 35.16 11.76
C ILE A 164 1.92 36.26 11.63
N LEU A 165 0.72 36.01 12.16
CA LEU A 165 -0.32 37.02 12.21
C LEU A 165 -0.09 37.95 13.43
N GLN A 166 0.12 39.23 13.18
CA GLN A 166 0.28 40.25 14.22
C GLN A 166 -1.06 40.79 14.62
N GLN A 167 -1.19 41.17 15.89
CA GLN A 167 -2.41 41.80 16.41
C GLN A 167 -2.76 43.08 15.62
N GLY A 168 -4.00 43.17 15.14
CA GLY A 168 -4.48 44.30 14.36
C GLY A 168 -4.04 44.34 12.90
N LYS A 169 -3.43 43.25 12.42
CA LYS A 169 -3.10 43.04 10.99
C LYS A 169 -4.02 41.99 10.39
N THR A 170 -4.30 42.16 9.11
CA THR A 170 -5.00 41.16 8.30
C THR A 170 -4.03 40.65 7.26
N GLU A 171 -3.93 39.33 7.16
CA GLU A 171 -3.19 38.65 6.09
C GLU A 171 -4.20 37.94 5.17
N GLU A 172 -4.07 38.19 3.90
CA GLU A 172 -4.92 37.55 2.86
C GLU A 172 -4.14 36.41 2.22
N ILE A 173 -4.70 35.19 2.31
CA ILE A 173 -4.10 34.01 1.74
C ILE A 173 -5.01 33.53 0.61
N GLN A 174 -4.46 33.46 -0.59
CA GLN A 174 -5.16 32.91 -1.74
C GLN A 174 -4.97 31.39 -1.76
N LEU A 175 -6.06 30.65 -1.58
CA LEU A 175 -6.09 29.20 -1.73
C LEU A 175 -6.40 28.87 -3.20
N ALA A 176 -5.57 28.06 -3.84
CA ALA A 176 -5.73 27.61 -5.23
C ALA A 176 -6.55 26.32 -5.30
#